data_ab484edc04a8fd1bf78d6f6c473922b6
#
_entry.id   ab484edc04a8fd1bf78d6f6c473922b6
#
_cell.length_a   1.000
_cell.length_b   1.000
_cell.length_c   1.000
_cell.angle_alpha   90.00
_cell.angle_beta   90.00
_cell.angle_gamma   90.00
#
_symmetry.space_group_name_H-M   'P 1'
#
loop_
_entity.id
_entity.type
_entity.pdbx_description
1 polymer ?
#
loop_
_entity_poly.entity_id
_entity_poly.type
_entity_poly.pdbx_seq_one_letter_code
_entity_poly.pdbx_strand_id
1 'polypeptide(L)'
;MKRTLLLFFTLIVATMSFEDIAERIASSLEMTREEVQTCFHKTNATLDLMQIDEISEDRLQTMDFDNSAVKIGCFFACLGQKKGVMTGARVNVDYIKQFISSHKKARPNQLTRAFKILDTCADQVRSKTNECEVSLKYILCFIYKMERTYRSNNIDE
;
A
#
# COMPACT_ATOMS: atom_id res chain seq x y z
N MET A 1 5.48 -35.85 -16.23
CA MET A 1 4.89 -34.62 -16.79
C MET A 1 4.32 -33.65 -15.75
N LYS A 2 3.51 -34.09 -14.77
CA LYS A 2 2.96 -33.16 -13.75
C LYS A 2 4.02 -32.49 -12.86
N ARG A 3 5.10 -33.16 -12.52
CA ARG A 3 6.18 -32.61 -11.67
C ARG A 3 7.06 -31.56 -12.39
N THR A 4 7.30 -31.73 -13.68
CA THR A 4 8.02 -30.75 -14.50
C THR A 4 7.22 -29.47 -14.73
N LEU A 5 5.89 -29.58 -14.88
CA LEU A 5 5.01 -28.42 -15.01
C LEU A 5 4.96 -27.59 -13.71
N LEU A 6 4.91 -28.26 -12.54
CA LEU A 6 4.97 -27.58 -11.24
C LEU A 6 6.31 -26.85 -11.02
N LEU A 7 7.43 -27.44 -11.42
CA LEU A 7 8.75 -26.80 -11.34
C LEU A 7 8.85 -25.60 -12.30
N PHE A 8 8.26 -25.66 -13.49
CA PHE A 8 8.18 -24.51 -14.39
C PHE A 8 7.32 -23.38 -13.83
N PHE A 9 6.17 -23.71 -13.21
CA PHE A 9 5.32 -22.71 -12.57
C PHE A 9 5.99 -22.03 -11.36
N THR A 10 6.69 -22.81 -10.53
CA THR A 10 7.43 -22.24 -9.39
C THR A 10 8.63 -21.39 -9.84
N LEU A 11 9.29 -21.74 -10.94
CA LEU A 11 10.35 -20.92 -11.54
C LEU A 11 9.82 -19.59 -12.12
N ILE A 12 8.64 -19.61 -12.75
CA ILE A 12 8.02 -18.39 -13.32
C ILE A 12 7.56 -17.44 -12.22
N VAL A 13 7.02 -17.96 -11.10
CA VAL A 13 6.62 -17.12 -9.95
C VAL A 13 7.83 -16.57 -9.19
N ALA A 14 8.94 -17.31 -9.16
CA ALA A 14 10.19 -16.86 -8.51
C ALA A 14 10.98 -15.81 -9.34
N THR A 15 10.62 -15.58 -10.60
CA THR A 15 11.30 -14.62 -11.49
C THR A 15 10.48 -13.35 -11.76
N MET A 16 9.51 -13.01 -10.92
CA MET A 16 9.01 -11.63 -10.94
C MET A 16 10.15 -10.71 -10.51
N SER A 17 10.83 -10.14 -11.50
CA SER A 17 11.95 -9.25 -11.25
C SER A 17 11.44 -8.00 -10.51
N PHE A 18 12.29 -7.41 -9.67
CA PHE A 18 12.03 -6.11 -9.07
C PHE A 18 11.53 -5.08 -10.11
N GLU A 19 12.00 -5.19 -11.32
CA GLU A 19 11.62 -4.34 -12.45
C GLU A 19 10.13 -4.44 -12.76
N ASP A 20 9.53 -5.62 -12.75
CA ASP A 20 8.11 -5.83 -13.01
C ASP A 20 7.23 -5.21 -11.92
N ILE A 21 7.67 -5.28 -10.66
CA ILE A 21 6.95 -4.68 -9.53
C ILE A 21 7.04 -3.16 -9.58
N ALA A 22 8.23 -2.62 -9.86
CA ALA A 22 8.42 -1.18 -10.00
C ALA A 22 7.56 -0.60 -11.13
N GLU A 23 7.43 -1.32 -12.25
CA GLU A 23 6.59 -0.92 -13.37
C GLU A 23 5.10 -0.96 -13.02
N ARG A 24 4.62 -1.98 -12.29
CA ARG A 24 3.24 -2.07 -11.82
C ARG A 24 2.89 -0.94 -10.84
N ILE A 25 3.78 -0.65 -9.90
CA ILE A 25 3.61 0.46 -8.96
C ILE A 25 3.60 1.79 -9.72
N ALA A 26 4.54 2.00 -10.63
CA ALA A 26 4.62 3.19 -11.45
C ALA A 26 3.34 3.42 -12.25
N SER A 27 2.86 2.39 -12.93
CA SER A 27 1.61 2.45 -13.69
C SER A 27 0.39 2.73 -12.80
N SER A 28 0.31 2.08 -11.63
CA SER A 28 -0.82 2.26 -10.70
C SER A 28 -0.88 3.64 -10.06
N LEU A 29 0.26 4.26 -9.85
CA LEU A 29 0.40 5.59 -9.25
C LEU A 29 0.58 6.70 -10.29
N GLU A 30 0.60 6.38 -11.58
CA GLU A 30 0.91 7.33 -12.66
C GLU A 30 2.24 8.06 -12.42
N MET A 31 3.25 7.30 -12.06
CA MET A 31 4.62 7.74 -11.84
C MET A 31 5.53 7.14 -12.89
N THR A 32 6.73 7.70 -13.04
CA THR A 32 7.76 7.07 -13.86
C THR A 32 8.42 5.90 -13.11
N ARG A 33 8.88 4.90 -13.85
CA ARG A 33 9.64 3.79 -13.28
C ARG A 33 10.89 4.28 -12.51
N GLU A 34 11.56 5.31 -13.04
CA GLU A 34 12.74 5.90 -12.45
C GLU A 34 12.45 6.53 -11.07
N GLU A 35 11.31 7.19 -10.90
CA GLU A 35 10.87 7.72 -9.62
C GLU A 35 10.65 6.64 -8.58
N VAL A 36 10.04 5.52 -8.97
CA VAL A 36 9.83 4.36 -8.09
C VAL A 36 11.15 3.73 -7.70
N GLN A 37 12.06 3.51 -8.66
CA GLN A 37 13.39 2.96 -8.41
C GLN A 37 14.22 3.86 -7.49
N THR A 38 14.14 5.17 -7.67
CA THR A 38 14.83 6.15 -6.81
C THR A 38 14.38 6.01 -5.35
N CYS A 39 13.06 5.91 -5.10
CA CYS A 39 12.54 5.71 -3.76
C CYS A 39 12.99 4.36 -3.17
N PHE A 40 13.01 3.32 -3.98
CA PHE A 40 13.44 2.00 -3.55
C PHE A 40 14.91 1.99 -3.09
N HIS A 41 15.80 2.54 -3.92
CA HIS A 41 17.22 2.65 -3.57
C HIS A 41 17.46 3.54 -2.34
N LYS A 42 16.75 4.67 -2.25
CA LYS A 42 16.89 5.60 -1.13
C LYS A 42 16.53 4.96 0.21
N THR A 43 15.53 4.10 0.23
CA THR A 43 15.01 3.52 1.47
C THR A 43 15.58 2.16 1.81
N ASN A 44 16.35 1.57 0.88
CA ASN A 44 16.89 0.23 1.01
C ASN A 44 15.82 -0.81 1.39
N ALA A 45 14.61 -0.63 0.84
CA ALA A 45 13.51 -1.55 1.03
C ALA A 45 13.79 -2.86 0.28
N THR A 46 13.37 -3.98 0.84
CA THR A 46 13.49 -5.28 0.20
C THR A 46 12.11 -5.83 -0.14
N LEU A 47 11.99 -6.51 -1.28
CA LEU A 47 10.71 -7.04 -1.77
C LEU A 47 10.15 -8.15 -0.89
N ASP A 48 11.00 -8.89 -0.19
CA ASP A 48 10.60 -9.97 0.72
C ASP A 48 9.63 -9.49 1.83
N LEU A 49 9.63 -8.17 2.06
CA LEU A 49 8.77 -7.55 3.07
C LEU A 49 7.38 -7.16 2.54
N MET A 50 7.13 -7.27 1.24
CA MET A 50 5.79 -7.05 0.67
C MET A 50 4.86 -8.25 0.85
N GLN A 51 5.33 -9.36 1.38
CA GLN A 51 4.50 -10.47 1.84
C GLN A 51 3.86 -10.13 3.19
N ILE A 52 2.98 -9.12 3.18
CA ILE A 52 2.18 -8.77 4.33
C ILE A 52 0.95 -9.70 4.35
N ASP A 53 1.21 -11.01 4.49
CA ASP A 53 0.15 -12.03 4.43
C ASP A 53 -0.70 -12.10 5.71
N GLU A 54 -0.26 -11.48 6.81
CA GLU A 54 -1.00 -11.47 8.07
C GLU A 54 -0.96 -10.10 8.76
N ILE A 55 -1.79 -9.19 8.28
CA ILE A 55 -2.08 -7.97 9.02
C ILE A 55 -3.17 -8.29 10.04
N SER A 56 -2.77 -8.57 11.28
CA SER A 56 -3.72 -8.69 12.39
C SER A 56 -4.08 -7.31 12.94
N GLU A 57 -5.33 -7.17 13.39
CA GLU A 57 -5.81 -5.93 14.04
C GLU A 57 -4.96 -5.54 15.25
N ASP A 58 -4.46 -6.53 15.99
CA ASP A 58 -3.58 -6.34 17.14
C ASP A 58 -2.24 -5.69 16.74
N ARG A 59 -1.65 -6.07 15.63
CA ARG A 59 -0.42 -5.45 15.12
C ARG A 59 -0.61 -4.00 14.68
N LEU A 60 -1.80 -3.66 14.16
CA LEU A 60 -2.13 -2.27 13.82
C LEU A 60 -2.27 -1.40 15.07
N GLN A 61 -2.77 -1.97 16.18
CA GLN A 61 -2.99 -1.23 17.42
C GLN A 61 -1.72 -1.10 18.28
N THR A 62 -0.92 -2.15 18.39
CA THR A 62 0.30 -2.15 19.19
C THR A 62 1.42 -1.33 18.59
N MET A 63 1.37 -1.11 17.27
CA MET A 63 2.29 -0.24 16.53
C MET A 63 3.78 -0.59 16.66
N ASP A 64 4.10 -1.80 17.05
CA ASP A 64 5.48 -2.28 17.18
C ASP A 64 5.91 -2.95 15.87
N PHE A 65 6.36 -2.13 14.94
CA PHE A 65 6.88 -2.60 13.66
C PHE A 65 8.39 -2.77 13.76
N ASP A 66 8.87 -3.89 13.26
CA ASP A 66 10.31 -4.10 13.12
C ASP A 66 10.93 -3.11 12.12
N ASN A 67 12.25 -3.00 12.15
CA ASN A 67 12.98 -2.08 11.26
C ASN A 67 12.73 -2.36 9.78
N SER A 68 12.38 -3.59 9.44
CA SER A 68 12.10 -4.01 8.07
C SER A 68 10.78 -3.44 7.59
N ALA A 69 9.71 -3.55 8.40
CA ALA A 69 8.42 -2.97 8.09
C ALA A 69 8.50 -1.44 7.98
N VAL A 70 9.29 -0.80 8.84
CA VAL A 70 9.51 0.66 8.78
C VAL A 70 10.16 1.08 7.45
N LYS A 71 11.09 0.31 6.90
CA LYS A 71 11.68 0.59 5.57
C LYS A 71 10.65 0.59 4.45
N ILE A 72 9.66 -0.31 4.51
CA ILE A 72 8.52 -0.29 3.58
C ILE A 72 7.72 0.99 3.75
N GLY A 73 7.47 1.40 4.98
CA GLY A 73 6.82 2.68 5.27
C GLY A 73 7.60 3.86 4.67
N CYS A 74 8.92 3.88 4.79
CA CYS A 74 9.78 4.89 4.18
C CYS A 74 9.69 4.89 2.64
N PHE A 75 9.63 3.70 2.04
CA PHE A 75 9.44 3.58 0.60
C PHE A 75 8.12 4.20 0.14
N PHE A 76 7.02 3.83 0.79
CA PHE A 76 5.71 4.41 0.46
C PHE A 76 5.61 5.90 0.81
N ALA A 77 6.27 6.37 1.87
CA ALA A 77 6.36 7.79 2.17
C ALA A 77 7.08 8.56 1.06
N CYS A 78 8.19 8.02 0.55
CA CYS A 78 8.92 8.60 -0.58
C CYS A 78 8.02 8.70 -1.83
N LEU A 79 7.32 7.63 -2.19
CA LEU A 79 6.38 7.63 -3.31
C LEU A 79 5.25 8.64 -3.08
N GLY A 80 4.67 8.64 -1.88
CA GLY A 80 3.59 9.55 -1.51
C GLY A 80 3.99 11.01 -1.58
N GLN A 81 5.21 11.35 -1.18
CA GLN A 81 5.75 12.71 -1.27
C GLN A 81 5.97 13.12 -2.73
N LYS A 82 6.55 12.25 -3.56
CA LYS A 82 6.73 12.52 -5.00
C LYS A 82 5.39 12.72 -5.73
N LYS A 83 4.38 11.95 -5.37
CA LYS A 83 3.04 12.05 -5.97
C LYS A 83 2.19 13.19 -5.39
N GLY A 84 2.57 13.81 -4.28
CA GLY A 84 1.78 14.82 -3.58
C GLY A 84 0.72 14.25 -2.64
N VAL A 85 0.71 12.93 -2.44
CA VAL A 85 -0.17 12.22 -1.48
C VAL A 85 0.24 12.50 -0.04
N MET A 86 1.51 12.80 0.18
CA MET A 86 2.05 13.16 1.49
C MET A 86 2.86 14.46 1.42
N THR A 87 2.85 15.20 2.52
CA THR A 87 3.73 16.36 2.75
C THR A 87 4.39 16.16 4.11
N GLY A 88 5.66 15.74 4.13
CA GLY A 88 6.31 15.26 5.35
C GLY A 88 5.53 14.08 5.93
N ALA A 89 5.21 14.13 7.22
CA ALA A 89 4.41 13.12 7.91
C ALA A 89 2.88 13.33 7.79
N ARG A 90 2.42 14.24 6.95
CA ARG A 90 0.99 14.53 6.77
C ARG A 90 0.45 13.91 5.50
N VAL A 91 -0.64 13.15 5.62
CA VAL A 91 -1.36 12.57 4.48
C VAL A 91 -2.34 13.60 3.90
N ASN A 92 -2.29 13.82 2.59
CA ASN A 92 -3.18 14.71 1.85
C ASN A 92 -4.40 13.93 1.36
N VAL A 93 -5.36 13.70 2.26
CA VAL A 93 -6.53 12.85 1.99
C VAL A 93 -7.37 13.37 0.83
N ASP A 94 -7.54 14.68 0.70
CA ASP A 94 -8.32 15.30 -0.37
C ASP A 94 -7.70 15.02 -1.74
N TYR A 95 -6.38 15.05 -1.84
CA TYR A 95 -5.68 14.66 -3.06
C TYR A 95 -5.92 13.20 -3.42
N ILE A 96 -5.86 12.29 -2.42
CA ILE A 96 -6.14 10.87 -2.64
C ILE A 96 -7.58 10.66 -3.12
N LYS A 97 -8.56 11.35 -2.52
CA LYS A 97 -9.96 11.28 -2.94
C LYS A 97 -10.16 11.75 -4.38
N GLN A 98 -9.53 12.86 -4.76
CA GLN A 98 -9.56 13.36 -6.13
C GLN A 98 -8.94 12.36 -7.11
N PHE A 99 -7.76 11.82 -6.77
CA PHE A 99 -7.08 10.84 -7.59
C PHE A 99 -7.93 9.59 -7.82
N ILE A 100 -8.54 9.03 -6.76
CA ILE A 100 -9.42 7.86 -6.88
C ILE A 100 -10.67 8.18 -7.71
N SER A 101 -11.26 9.36 -7.53
CA SER A 101 -12.47 9.77 -8.26
C SER A 101 -12.22 9.93 -9.76
N SER A 102 -11.05 10.43 -10.14
CA SER A 102 -10.74 10.68 -11.56
C SER A 102 -10.33 9.41 -12.33
N HIS A 103 -9.76 8.41 -11.64
CA HIS A 103 -9.11 7.26 -12.29
C HIS A 103 -9.89 5.95 -12.19
N LYS A 104 -10.88 5.85 -11.31
CA LYS A 104 -11.63 4.61 -11.13
C LYS A 104 -13.09 4.78 -11.50
N LYS A 105 -13.56 3.91 -12.39
CA LYS A 105 -14.98 3.68 -12.65
C LYS A 105 -15.64 2.94 -11.46
N ALA A 106 -15.40 3.42 -10.23
CA ALA A 106 -15.98 2.84 -9.04
C ALA A 106 -17.44 3.28 -8.89
N ARG A 107 -18.28 2.39 -8.37
CA ARG A 107 -19.67 2.73 -8.05
C ARG A 107 -19.71 3.80 -6.95
N PRO A 108 -20.68 4.74 -6.97
CA PRO A 108 -20.76 5.82 -5.98
C PRO A 108 -20.72 5.32 -4.52
N ASN A 109 -21.40 4.22 -4.23
CA ASN A 109 -21.42 3.63 -2.88
C ASN A 109 -20.04 3.11 -2.44
N GLN A 110 -19.25 2.58 -3.37
CA GLN A 110 -17.89 2.10 -3.08
C GLN A 110 -16.95 3.28 -2.81
N LEU A 111 -17.08 4.37 -3.57
CA LEU A 111 -16.32 5.61 -3.36
C LEU A 111 -16.61 6.22 -1.99
N THR A 112 -17.89 6.35 -1.62
CA THR A 112 -18.29 6.90 -0.32
C THR A 112 -17.70 6.10 0.84
N ARG A 113 -17.71 4.77 0.76
CA ARG A 113 -17.10 3.90 1.77
C ARG A 113 -15.59 4.06 1.82
N ALA A 114 -14.92 4.06 0.66
CA ALA A 114 -13.48 4.26 0.57
C ALA A 114 -13.07 5.61 1.18
N PHE A 115 -13.80 6.68 0.89
CA PHE A 115 -13.53 8.02 1.43
C PHE A 115 -13.64 8.05 2.95
N LYS A 116 -14.68 7.42 3.52
CA LYS A 116 -14.82 7.31 4.97
C LYS A 116 -13.65 6.55 5.62
N ILE A 117 -13.17 5.49 4.97
CA ILE A 117 -12.01 4.73 5.43
C ILE A 117 -10.75 5.59 5.37
N LEU A 118 -10.54 6.33 4.27
CA LEU A 118 -9.38 7.23 4.12
C LEU A 118 -9.35 8.28 5.24
N ASP A 119 -10.46 8.92 5.55
CA ASP A 119 -10.57 9.90 6.65
C ASP A 119 -10.26 9.25 8.00
N THR A 120 -10.88 8.10 8.28
CA THR A 120 -10.67 7.39 9.55
C THR A 120 -9.21 6.99 9.75
N CYS A 121 -8.55 6.51 8.71
CA CYS A 121 -7.14 6.13 8.79
C CYS A 121 -6.21 7.34 8.94
N ALA A 122 -6.55 8.46 8.31
CA ALA A 122 -5.78 9.70 8.47
C ALA A 122 -5.87 10.25 9.91
N ASP A 123 -7.05 10.16 10.53
CA ASP A 123 -7.22 10.57 11.93
C ASP A 123 -6.39 9.73 12.90
N GLN A 124 -6.25 8.43 12.64
CA GLN A 124 -5.43 7.53 13.47
C GLN A 124 -3.94 7.88 13.44
N VAL A 125 -3.43 8.44 12.35
CA VAL A 125 -2.01 8.76 12.21
C VAL A 125 -1.70 10.24 12.42
N ARG A 126 -2.71 11.08 12.65
CA ARG A 126 -2.59 12.55 12.73
C ARG A 126 -1.57 13.04 13.76
N SER A 127 -1.44 12.33 14.89
CA SER A 127 -0.52 12.69 15.98
C SER A 127 0.93 12.25 15.77
N LYS A 128 1.19 11.49 14.71
CA LYS A 128 2.51 10.94 14.41
C LYS A 128 3.35 11.91 13.59
N THR A 129 4.65 11.93 13.85
CA THR A 129 5.61 12.85 13.23
C THR A 129 6.62 12.16 12.32
N ASN A 130 6.78 10.84 12.44
CA ASN A 130 7.65 10.06 11.57
C ASN A 130 6.93 9.68 10.29
N GLU A 131 7.40 10.16 9.15
CA GLU A 131 6.77 9.95 7.84
C GLU A 131 6.70 8.48 7.42
N CYS A 132 7.71 7.68 7.75
CA CYS A 132 7.75 6.26 7.45
C CYS A 132 6.69 5.50 8.25
N GLU A 133 6.57 5.81 9.53
CA GLU A 133 5.57 5.23 10.43
C GLU A 133 4.15 5.63 10.02
N VAL A 134 3.93 6.91 9.70
CA VAL A 134 2.65 7.43 9.22
C VAL A 134 2.21 6.71 7.96
N SER A 135 3.10 6.64 6.97
CA SER A 135 2.80 6.01 5.70
C SER A 135 2.45 4.53 5.86
N LEU A 136 3.26 3.78 6.62
CA LEU A 136 3.01 2.37 6.89
C LEU A 136 1.64 2.16 7.55
N LYS A 137 1.39 2.85 8.65
CA LYS A 137 0.14 2.71 9.42
C LYS A 137 -1.08 3.12 8.61
N TYR A 138 -0.97 4.19 7.84
CA TYR A 138 -2.05 4.65 6.99
C TYR A 138 -2.44 3.59 5.95
N ILE A 139 -1.45 3.04 5.23
CA ILE A 139 -1.68 2.02 4.19
C ILE A 139 -2.25 0.75 4.80
N LEU A 140 -1.67 0.25 5.90
CA LEU A 140 -2.15 -0.94 6.58
C LEU A 140 -3.58 -0.77 7.11
N CYS A 141 -3.88 0.38 7.73
CA CYS A 141 -5.25 0.72 8.15
C CYS A 141 -6.23 0.66 6.98
N PHE A 142 -5.85 1.28 5.84
CA PHE A 142 -6.69 1.33 4.66
C PHE A 142 -6.97 -0.07 4.09
N ILE A 143 -5.92 -0.87 3.89
CA ILE A 143 -6.04 -2.24 3.36
C ILE A 143 -6.93 -3.09 4.27
N TYR A 144 -6.65 -3.10 5.58
CA TYR A 144 -7.40 -3.88 6.55
C TYR A 144 -8.89 -3.53 6.57
N LYS A 145 -9.23 -2.23 6.61
CA LYS A 145 -10.62 -1.78 6.62
C LYS A 145 -11.34 -2.07 5.30
N MET A 146 -10.64 -1.96 4.17
CA MET A 146 -11.19 -2.31 2.87
C MET A 146 -11.50 -3.81 2.77
N GLU A 147 -10.58 -4.68 3.17
CA GLU A 147 -10.79 -6.13 3.16
C GLU A 147 -11.95 -6.55 4.06
N ARG A 148 -12.03 -5.99 5.27
CA ARG A 148 -13.14 -6.26 6.19
C ARG A 148 -14.49 -5.89 5.60
N THR A 149 -14.55 -4.75 4.91
CA THR A 149 -15.77 -4.30 4.23
C THR A 149 -16.16 -5.23 3.08
N TYR A 150 -15.17 -5.76 2.36
CA TYR A 150 -15.41 -6.71 1.26
C TYR A 150 -15.93 -8.06 1.76
N ARG A 151 -15.36 -8.58 2.86
CA ARG A 151 -15.81 -9.85 3.46
C ARG A 151 -17.22 -9.74 4.01
N SER A 152 -17.58 -8.64 4.66
CA SER A 152 -18.92 -8.40 5.19
C SER A 152 -20.00 -8.42 4.11
N ASN A 153 -19.72 -7.86 2.94
CA ASN A 153 -20.68 -7.81 1.83
C ASN A 153 -20.89 -9.18 1.12
N ASN A 154 -19.94 -10.11 1.26
CA ASN A 154 -20.04 -11.46 0.63
C ASN A 154 -20.67 -12.52 1.55
N ILE A 155 -20.98 -12.17 2.79
CA ILE A 155 -21.65 -13.08 3.75
C ILE A 155 -23.17 -12.91 3.70
N ASP A 156 -23.66 -11.79 3.17
CA ASP A 156 -25.09 -11.44 3.08
C ASP A 156 -25.73 -11.85 1.73
N GLU A 157 -25.02 -12.55 0.82
CA GLU A 157 -25.55 -13.22 -0.37
C GLU A 157 -25.61 -14.75 -0.16
#